data_30beba936ea43bc60451677c514f9d6f
#
_entry.id   30beba936ea43bc60451677c514f9d6f
#
_cell.length_a   1.000
_cell.length_b   1.000
_cell.length_c   1.000
_cell.angle_alpha   90.00
_cell.angle_beta   90.00
_cell.angle_gamma   90.00
#
_symmetry.space_group_name_H-M   'P 1'
#
loop_
_entity.id
_entity.type
_entity.pdbx_description
1 polymer ?
#
loop_
_entity_poly.entity_id
_entity_poly.type
_entity_poly.pdbx_seq_one_letter_code
_entity_poly.pdbx_strand_id
1 'polypeptide(L)'
;LHALATLTFGLACPPGTTKADIDAFIATNLSVERFADYLADPGRVVLLASENDQPVGYSMLVRGPIADPDVAAVVDAETSIELSKFYVLPDRHGSGTAHTLMAATLDEAAATGAQTCWLGVNQQNVRAARFYAKHDFEVIGVKRFLVGAEWHDDHIRRRKLS
;
A
#
# COMPACT_ATOMS: atom_id res chain seq x y z
N LEU A 1 14.48 -2.40 -1.36
CA LEU A 1 13.01 -2.41 -1.57
C LEU A 1 12.52 -3.74 -2.13
N HIS A 2 13.12 -4.26 -3.20
CA HIS A 2 12.72 -5.55 -3.76
C HIS A 2 12.79 -6.70 -2.73
N ALA A 3 13.85 -6.78 -1.93
CA ALA A 3 13.99 -7.79 -0.89
C ALA A 3 12.90 -7.67 0.18
N LEU A 4 12.57 -6.46 0.63
CA LEU A 4 11.46 -6.21 1.54
C LEU A 4 10.12 -6.61 0.93
N ALA A 5 9.88 -6.26 -0.33
CA ALA A 5 8.65 -6.61 -1.02
C ALA A 5 8.50 -8.13 -1.16
N THR A 6 9.56 -8.84 -1.48
CA THR A 6 9.58 -10.31 -1.56
C THR A 6 9.21 -10.96 -0.22
N LEU A 7 9.70 -10.42 0.89
CA LEU A 7 9.42 -10.94 2.23
C LEU A 7 8.01 -10.60 2.75
N THR A 8 7.40 -9.53 2.25
CA THR A 8 6.19 -8.96 2.85
C THR A 8 4.93 -9.10 2.00
N PHE A 9 5.04 -9.15 0.67
CA PHE A 9 3.86 -9.16 -0.20
C PHE A 9 2.94 -10.35 0.04
N GLY A 10 3.49 -11.55 0.24
CA GLY A 10 2.70 -12.76 0.50
C GLY A 10 1.81 -12.67 1.73
N LEU A 11 2.18 -11.83 2.71
CA LEU A 11 1.40 -11.63 3.94
C LEU A 11 0.09 -10.87 3.70
N ALA A 12 0.04 -10.05 2.66
CA ALA A 12 -1.15 -9.29 2.28
C ALA A 12 -2.09 -10.07 1.35
N CYS A 13 -1.61 -11.18 0.79
CA CYS A 13 -2.41 -12.01 -0.10
C CYS A 13 -3.42 -12.86 0.67
N PRO A 14 -4.61 -13.11 0.10
CA PRO A 14 -5.61 -13.95 0.75
C PRO A 14 -5.12 -15.40 0.89
N PRO A 15 -5.65 -16.14 1.88
CA PRO A 15 -5.40 -17.58 2.01
C PRO A 15 -5.72 -18.31 0.70
N GLY A 16 -4.85 -19.24 0.30
CA GLY A 16 -5.03 -19.99 -0.93
C GLY A 16 -4.38 -19.38 -2.17
N THR A 17 -3.84 -18.14 -2.08
CA THR A 17 -3.02 -17.59 -3.16
C THR A 17 -1.76 -18.44 -3.33
N THR A 18 -1.49 -18.92 -4.55
CA THR A 18 -0.37 -19.82 -4.78
C THR A 18 0.97 -19.07 -4.74
N LYS A 19 2.04 -19.81 -4.39
CA LYS A 19 3.40 -19.24 -4.46
C LYS A 19 3.73 -18.77 -5.87
N ALA A 20 3.30 -19.50 -6.89
CA ALA A 20 3.52 -19.12 -8.29
C ALA A 20 2.88 -17.77 -8.65
N ASP A 21 1.65 -17.52 -8.18
CA ASP A 21 0.95 -16.24 -8.40
C ASP A 21 1.61 -15.09 -7.65
N ILE A 22 2.07 -15.34 -6.43
CA ILE A 22 2.83 -14.36 -5.63
C ILE A 22 4.14 -14.02 -6.33
N ASP A 23 4.92 -15.01 -6.76
CA ASP A 23 6.20 -14.83 -7.43
C ASP A 23 6.01 -14.08 -8.77
N ALA A 24 4.98 -14.41 -9.54
CA ALA A 24 4.65 -13.73 -10.78
C ALA A 24 4.30 -12.25 -10.56
N PHE A 25 3.51 -11.95 -9.53
CA PHE A 25 3.17 -10.58 -9.18
C PHE A 25 4.40 -9.77 -8.77
N ILE A 26 5.28 -10.36 -7.94
CA ILE A 26 6.54 -9.73 -7.51
C ILE A 26 7.42 -9.45 -8.73
N ALA A 27 7.57 -10.42 -9.64
CA ALA A 27 8.38 -10.24 -10.85
C ALA A 27 7.87 -9.13 -11.77
N THR A 28 6.55 -8.95 -11.85
CA THR A 28 5.92 -7.94 -12.72
C THR A 28 5.88 -6.56 -12.08
N ASN A 29 5.57 -6.47 -10.78
CA ASN A 29 5.23 -5.21 -10.13
C ASN A 29 6.22 -4.76 -9.06
N LEU A 30 7.03 -5.67 -8.51
CA LEU A 30 7.90 -5.44 -7.37
C LEU A 30 9.35 -5.84 -7.64
N SER A 31 9.74 -5.92 -8.91
CA SER A 31 11.13 -6.18 -9.32
C SER A 31 12.05 -5.00 -8.99
N VAL A 32 13.37 -5.24 -9.05
CA VAL A 32 14.37 -4.19 -8.89
C VAL A 32 14.17 -3.08 -9.93
N GLU A 33 13.89 -3.45 -11.18
CA GLU A 33 13.64 -2.52 -12.28
C GLU A 33 12.38 -1.69 -12.03
N ARG A 34 11.32 -2.32 -11.54
CA ARG A 34 10.08 -1.61 -11.20
C ARG A 34 10.28 -0.61 -10.07
N PHE A 35 11.02 -0.98 -9.03
CA PHE A 35 11.34 -0.02 -7.97
C PHE A 35 12.21 1.14 -8.46
N ALA A 36 13.12 0.90 -9.39
CA ALA A 36 13.88 1.97 -10.04
C ALA A 36 12.94 2.94 -10.78
N ASP A 37 11.96 2.42 -11.52
CA ASP A 37 10.94 3.22 -12.19
C ASP A 37 10.11 4.02 -11.19
N TYR A 38 9.67 3.40 -10.09
CA TYR A 38 8.90 4.08 -9.05
C TYR A 38 9.69 5.22 -8.40
N LEU A 39 10.97 5.01 -8.12
CA LEU A 39 11.81 6.04 -7.52
C LEU A 39 12.12 7.20 -8.47
N ALA A 40 12.10 6.95 -9.77
CA ALA A 40 12.30 7.97 -10.80
C ALA A 40 11.02 8.77 -11.13
N ASP A 41 9.84 8.27 -10.73
CA ASP A 41 8.56 8.90 -11.02
C ASP A 41 8.27 10.05 -10.03
N PRO A 42 8.15 11.31 -10.51
CA PRO A 42 7.88 12.45 -9.63
C PRO A 42 6.48 12.40 -8.98
N GLY A 43 5.56 11.58 -9.49
CA GLY A 43 4.25 11.35 -8.89
C GLY A 43 4.25 10.36 -7.74
N ARG A 44 5.40 9.81 -7.37
CA ARG A 44 5.53 8.80 -6.32
C ARG A 44 6.48 9.25 -5.21
N VAL A 45 6.11 8.91 -3.98
CA VAL A 45 6.97 9.11 -2.79
C VAL A 45 7.15 7.76 -2.12
N VAL A 46 8.40 7.36 -1.93
CA VAL A 46 8.75 6.10 -1.25
C VAL A 46 9.42 6.43 0.08
N LEU A 47 8.91 5.86 1.16
CA LEU A 47 9.49 5.94 2.48
C LEU A 47 10.07 4.59 2.88
N LEU A 48 11.25 4.60 3.47
CA LEU A 48 11.92 3.42 3.98
C LEU A 48 12.12 3.54 5.49
N ALA A 49 11.59 2.57 6.23
CA ALA A 49 11.85 2.45 7.66
C ALA A 49 13.07 1.55 7.88
N SER A 50 14.00 2.01 8.70
CA SER A 50 15.21 1.25 9.04
C SER A 50 15.42 1.23 10.56
N GLU A 51 15.91 0.11 11.06
CA GLU A 51 16.36 -0.07 12.44
C GLU A 51 17.79 -0.61 12.43
N ASN A 52 18.72 0.05 13.12
CA ASN A 52 20.13 -0.33 13.14
C ASN A 52 20.71 -0.50 11.73
N ASP A 53 20.39 0.45 10.83
CA ASP A 53 20.80 0.46 9.41
C ASP A 53 20.24 -0.70 8.57
N GLN A 54 19.28 -1.46 9.10
CA GLN A 54 18.60 -2.52 8.37
C GLN A 54 17.19 -2.09 7.96
N PRO A 55 16.83 -2.23 6.67
CA PRO A 55 15.47 -1.94 6.21
C PRO A 55 14.46 -2.90 6.85
N VAL A 56 13.41 -2.37 7.46
CA VAL A 56 12.38 -3.16 8.15
C VAL A 56 10.97 -2.93 7.64
N GLY A 57 10.77 -1.91 6.82
CA GLY A 57 9.47 -1.61 6.24
C GLY A 57 9.57 -0.52 5.17
N TYR A 58 8.52 -0.37 4.38
CA TYR A 58 8.43 0.69 3.39
C TYR A 58 6.97 1.04 3.08
N SER A 59 6.79 2.25 2.56
CA SER A 59 5.52 2.69 1.99
C SER A 59 5.74 3.39 0.65
N MET A 60 4.69 3.44 -0.17
CA MET A 60 4.70 4.19 -1.42
C MET A 60 3.39 4.94 -1.59
N LEU A 61 3.50 6.24 -1.77
CA LEU A 61 2.40 7.12 -2.15
C LEU A 61 2.43 7.34 -3.66
N VAL A 62 1.25 7.40 -4.27
CA VAL A 62 1.09 7.64 -5.72
C VAL A 62 0.08 8.75 -5.93
N ARG A 63 0.48 9.77 -6.68
CA ARG A 63 -0.40 10.84 -7.13
C ARG A 63 -0.53 10.78 -8.65
N GLY A 64 -1.74 10.93 -9.15
CA GLY A 64 -2.00 10.90 -10.59
C GLY A 64 -3.39 10.38 -10.91
N PRO A 65 -3.66 10.17 -12.20
CA PRO A 65 -4.98 9.70 -12.64
C PRO A 65 -5.30 8.32 -12.05
N ILE A 66 -6.58 8.11 -11.76
CA ILE A 66 -7.12 6.84 -11.27
C ILE A 66 -7.67 6.06 -12.46
N ALA A 67 -7.01 4.96 -12.82
CA ALA A 67 -7.41 4.13 -13.95
C ALA A 67 -8.53 3.13 -13.60
N ASP A 68 -8.63 2.70 -12.34
CA ASP A 68 -9.64 1.76 -11.89
C ASP A 68 -11.00 2.46 -11.76
N PRO A 69 -12.03 2.03 -12.54
CA PRO A 69 -13.33 2.68 -12.52
C PRO A 69 -14.07 2.57 -11.17
N ASP A 70 -13.86 1.49 -10.42
CA ASP A 70 -14.47 1.32 -9.09
C ASP A 70 -13.91 2.35 -8.11
N VAL A 71 -12.63 2.63 -8.20
CA VAL A 71 -11.97 3.66 -7.39
C VAL A 71 -12.39 5.06 -7.84
N ALA A 72 -12.36 5.32 -9.14
CA ALA A 72 -12.73 6.62 -9.71
C ALA A 72 -14.18 7.02 -9.39
N ALA A 73 -15.04 6.05 -9.12
CA ALA A 73 -16.44 6.32 -8.72
C ALA A 73 -16.57 6.92 -7.30
N VAL A 74 -15.58 6.70 -6.42
CA VAL A 74 -15.66 7.09 -5.00
C VAL A 74 -14.49 7.95 -4.51
N VAL A 75 -13.44 8.10 -5.33
CA VAL A 75 -12.23 8.87 -5.01
C VAL A 75 -11.99 9.93 -6.09
N ASP A 76 -11.76 11.15 -5.67
CA ASP A 76 -11.37 12.24 -6.56
C ASP A 76 -9.85 12.29 -6.71
N ALA A 77 -9.36 12.04 -7.92
CA ALA A 77 -7.93 11.99 -8.22
C ALA A 77 -7.21 13.34 -8.00
N GLU A 78 -7.91 14.47 -8.18
CA GLU A 78 -7.30 15.80 -8.04
C GLU A 78 -6.97 16.15 -6.60
N THR A 79 -7.77 15.67 -5.66
CA THR A 79 -7.67 15.99 -4.23
C THR A 79 -7.11 14.86 -3.39
N SER A 80 -6.83 13.70 -3.99
CA SER A 80 -6.44 12.49 -3.27
C SER A 80 -5.05 12.01 -3.65
N ILE A 81 -4.44 11.27 -2.72
CA ILE A 81 -3.20 10.52 -2.94
C ILE A 81 -3.43 9.05 -2.54
N GLU A 82 -2.89 8.13 -3.32
CA GLU A 82 -2.98 6.70 -3.01
C GLU A 82 -1.83 6.26 -2.11
N LEU A 83 -2.15 5.53 -1.03
CA LEU A 83 -1.19 4.69 -0.33
C LEU A 83 -1.16 3.33 -1.04
N SER A 84 -0.28 3.21 -2.03
CA SER A 84 -0.21 2.04 -2.91
C SER A 84 0.46 0.84 -2.27
N LYS A 85 1.44 1.08 -1.40
CA LYS A 85 2.21 0.05 -0.71
C LYS A 85 2.47 0.46 0.73
N PHE A 86 2.27 -0.48 1.64
CA PHE A 86 2.58 -0.31 3.05
C PHE A 86 2.90 -1.68 3.65
N TYR A 87 4.17 -1.92 3.94
CA TYR A 87 4.63 -3.23 4.41
C TYR A 87 5.70 -3.07 5.48
N VAL A 88 5.59 -3.89 6.52
CA VAL A 88 6.57 -4.00 7.61
C VAL A 88 6.90 -5.47 7.81
N LEU A 89 8.18 -5.77 8.05
CA LEU A 89 8.61 -7.16 8.28
C LEU A 89 7.81 -7.81 9.42
N PRO A 90 7.50 -9.13 9.31
CA PRO A 90 6.66 -9.83 10.29
C PRO A 90 7.21 -9.78 11.73
N ASP A 91 8.52 -9.84 11.90
CA ASP A 91 9.20 -9.78 13.19
C ASP A 91 9.17 -8.39 13.83
N ARG A 92 8.73 -7.37 13.10
CA ARG A 92 8.53 -5.99 13.57
C ARG A 92 7.06 -5.66 13.86
N HIS A 93 6.16 -6.60 13.66
CA HIS A 93 4.76 -6.40 14.01
C HIS A 93 4.60 -6.27 15.53
N GLY A 94 3.89 -5.22 15.98
CA GLY A 94 3.72 -4.90 17.39
C GLY A 94 4.87 -4.11 18.03
N SER A 95 5.95 -3.81 17.29
CA SER A 95 7.09 -3.01 17.79
C SER A 95 6.90 -1.50 17.74
N GLY A 96 5.82 -1.01 17.15
CA GLY A 96 5.58 0.42 16.89
C GLY A 96 6.12 0.92 15.55
N THR A 97 6.91 0.13 14.84
CA THR A 97 7.47 0.50 13.51
C THR A 97 6.38 0.87 12.51
N ALA A 98 5.29 0.10 12.44
CA ALA A 98 4.19 0.37 11.53
C ALA A 98 3.50 1.71 11.84
N HIS A 99 3.29 2.04 13.10
CA HIS A 99 2.71 3.33 13.50
C HIS A 99 3.61 4.50 13.15
N THR A 100 4.91 4.36 13.38
CA THR A 100 5.90 5.39 13.03
C THR A 100 5.97 5.60 11.53
N LEU A 101 6.01 4.52 10.74
CA LEU A 101 6.00 4.60 9.29
C LEU A 101 4.70 5.22 8.76
N MET A 102 3.56 4.86 9.33
CA MET A 102 2.27 5.44 8.93
C MET A 102 2.22 6.93 9.22
N ALA A 103 2.67 7.38 10.39
CA ALA A 103 2.72 8.80 10.73
C ALA A 103 3.56 9.58 9.71
N ALA A 104 4.77 9.12 9.42
CA ALA A 104 5.65 9.75 8.43
C ALA A 104 5.02 9.74 7.01
N THR A 105 4.37 8.65 6.64
CA THR A 105 3.68 8.50 5.35
C THR A 105 2.54 9.52 5.21
N LEU A 106 1.74 9.70 6.26
CA LEU A 106 0.64 10.66 6.26
C LEU A 106 1.13 12.11 6.25
N ASP A 107 2.23 12.40 6.93
CA ASP A 107 2.87 13.73 6.87
C ASP A 107 3.34 14.05 5.45
N GLU A 108 3.97 13.10 4.77
CA GLU A 108 4.37 13.26 3.37
C GLU A 108 3.16 13.40 2.44
N ALA A 109 2.11 12.63 2.67
CA ALA A 109 0.87 12.74 1.91
C ALA A 109 0.26 14.15 2.03
N ALA A 110 0.19 14.69 3.24
CA ALA A 110 -0.29 16.04 3.49
C ALA A 110 0.61 17.10 2.86
N ALA A 111 1.93 16.91 2.88
CA ALA A 111 2.90 17.81 2.26
C ALA A 111 2.74 17.93 0.74
N THR A 112 2.13 16.96 0.07
CA THR A 112 1.82 17.04 -1.37
C THR A 112 0.66 17.99 -1.68
N GLY A 113 -0.07 18.46 -0.68
CA GLY A 113 -1.28 19.27 -0.85
C GLY A 113 -2.55 18.44 -1.04
N ALA A 114 -2.47 17.10 -0.99
CA ALA A 114 -3.65 16.25 -1.05
C ALA A 114 -4.54 16.46 0.18
N GLN A 115 -5.85 16.38 -0.03
CA GLN A 115 -6.85 16.53 1.04
C GLN A 115 -7.23 15.21 1.67
N THR A 116 -7.08 14.11 0.91
CA THR A 116 -7.38 12.75 1.38
C THR A 116 -6.31 11.78 0.92
N CYS A 117 -6.15 10.72 1.72
CA CYS A 117 -5.35 9.55 1.37
C CYS A 117 -6.28 8.34 1.28
N TRP A 118 -6.13 7.54 0.22
CA TRP A 118 -6.93 6.33 0.03
C TRP A 118 -6.04 5.11 -0.19
N LEU A 119 -6.59 3.94 0.04
CA LEU A 119 -5.92 2.66 -0.20
C LEU A 119 -6.94 1.57 -0.54
N GLY A 120 -6.45 0.51 -1.19
CA GLY A 120 -7.16 -0.75 -1.36
C GLY A 120 -6.57 -1.81 -0.45
N VAL A 121 -7.42 -2.58 0.22
CA VAL A 121 -6.99 -3.69 1.08
C VAL A 121 -7.93 -4.87 0.92
N ASN A 122 -7.36 -6.08 0.77
CA ASN A 122 -8.15 -7.30 0.63
C ASN A 122 -9.08 -7.48 1.84
N GLN A 123 -10.36 -7.81 1.58
CA GLN A 123 -11.38 -7.96 2.61
C GLN A 123 -11.04 -9.07 3.63
N GLN A 124 -10.26 -10.06 3.24
CA GLN A 124 -9.83 -11.15 4.12
C GLN A 124 -8.62 -10.80 4.99
N ASN A 125 -7.94 -9.70 4.71
CA ASN A 125 -6.82 -9.22 5.52
C ASN A 125 -7.32 -8.45 6.74
N VAL A 126 -7.83 -9.18 7.73
CA VAL A 126 -8.43 -8.61 8.95
C VAL A 126 -7.40 -7.80 9.76
N ARG A 127 -6.16 -8.24 9.77
CA ARG A 127 -5.08 -7.57 10.49
C ARG A 127 -4.81 -6.17 9.91
N ALA A 128 -4.64 -6.08 8.59
CA ALA A 128 -4.45 -4.81 7.92
C ALA A 128 -5.68 -3.90 8.08
N ALA A 129 -6.88 -4.46 7.96
CA ALA A 129 -8.13 -3.72 8.15
C ALA A 129 -8.20 -3.05 9.54
N ARG A 130 -7.83 -3.77 10.59
CA ARG A 130 -7.77 -3.22 11.96
C ARG A 130 -6.72 -2.12 12.09
N PHE A 131 -5.56 -2.32 11.50
CA PHE A 131 -4.49 -1.32 11.50
C PHE A 131 -4.92 -0.03 10.80
N TYR A 132 -5.50 -0.13 9.62
CA TYR A 132 -5.98 1.04 8.88
C TYR A 132 -7.14 1.73 9.57
N ALA A 133 -8.06 0.98 10.18
CA ALA A 133 -9.15 1.56 10.97
C ALA A 133 -8.64 2.38 12.16
N LYS A 134 -7.59 1.91 12.84
CA LYS A 134 -6.93 2.66 13.93
C LYS A 134 -6.29 3.97 13.46
N HIS A 135 -5.96 4.07 12.18
CA HIS A 135 -5.42 5.26 11.55
C HIS A 135 -6.49 6.06 10.78
N ASP A 136 -7.76 5.91 11.15
CA ASP A 136 -8.91 6.65 10.63
C ASP A 136 -9.19 6.46 9.14
N PHE A 137 -8.74 5.35 8.57
CA PHE A 137 -9.11 4.94 7.22
C PHE A 137 -10.46 4.22 7.24
N GLU A 138 -11.48 4.87 6.70
CA GLU A 138 -12.85 4.35 6.65
C GLU A 138 -13.13 3.68 5.31
N VAL A 139 -13.94 2.61 5.33
CA VAL A 139 -14.40 1.95 4.10
C VAL A 139 -15.36 2.87 3.36
N ILE A 140 -15.07 3.14 2.09
CA ILE A 140 -15.90 3.98 1.21
C ILE A 140 -16.38 3.26 -0.05
N GLY A 141 -15.88 2.08 -0.33
CA GLY A 141 -16.25 1.30 -1.51
C GLY A 141 -15.53 -0.03 -1.58
N VAL A 142 -15.76 -0.71 -2.68
CA VAL A 142 -15.16 -2.02 -2.99
C VAL A 142 -14.59 -1.97 -4.40
N LYS A 143 -13.43 -2.59 -4.62
CA LYS A 143 -12.84 -2.81 -5.94
C LYS A 143 -12.37 -4.24 -6.09
N ARG A 144 -12.17 -4.67 -7.34
CA ARG A 144 -11.58 -5.97 -7.64
C ARG A 144 -10.07 -5.82 -7.81
N PHE A 145 -9.31 -6.78 -7.31
CA PHE A 145 -7.86 -6.84 -7.43
C PHE A 145 -7.43 -8.20 -7.98
N LEU A 146 -6.60 -8.19 -9.04
CA LEU A 146 -6.15 -9.40 -9.72
C LEU A 146 -4.77 -9.83 -9.20
N VAL A 147 -4.67 -11.08 -8.73
CA VAL A 147 -3.40 -11.75 -8.42
C VAL A 147 -3.36 -13.06 -9.22
N GLY A 148 -2.43 -13.15 -10.17
CA GLY A 148 -2.41 -14.27 -11.12
C GLY A 148 -3.68 -14.30 -11.97
N ALA A 149 -4.38 -15.44 -11.97
CA ALA A 149 -5.66 -15.62 -12.67
C ALA A 149 -6.87 -15.40 -11.77
N GLU A 150 -6.69 -15.11 -10.49
CA GLU A 150 -7.78 -14.97 -9.52
C GLU A 150 -8.09 -13.52 -9.20
N TRP A 151 -9.39 -13.21 -9.17
CA TRP A 151 -9.91 -11.93 -8.72
C TRP A 151 -10.25 -11.98 -7.24
N HIS A 152 -9.87 -10.95 -6.51
CA HIS A 152 -10.17 -10.75 -5.10
C HIS A 152 -10.90 -9.43 -4.90
N ASP A 153 -11.73 -9.38 -3.87
CA ASP A 153 -12.44 -8.16 -3.49
C ASP A 153 -11.64 -7.39 -2.43
N ASP A 154 -11.36 -6.12 -2.73
CA ASP A 154 -10.71 -5.20 -1.82
C ASP A 154 -11.70 -4.16 -1.31
N HIS A 155 -11.56 -3.77 -0.04
CA HIS A 155 -12.17 -2.54 0.44
C HIS A 155 -11.34 -1.34 -0.01
N ILE A 156 -12.01 -0.32 -0.53
CA ILE A 156 -11.43 1.01 -0.71
C ILE A 156 -11.62 1.75 0.60
N ARG A 157 -10.53 2.20 1.20
CA ARG A 157 -10.53 2.96 2.44
C ARG A 157 -9.97 4.35 2.21
N ARG A 158 -10.48 5.34 2.94
CA ARG A 158 -10.06 6.74 2.81
C ARG A 158 -9.95 7.39 4.18
N ARG A 159 -8.96 8.24 4.30
CA ARG A 159 -8.74 9.13 5.44
C ARG A 159 -8.61 10.57 4.96
N LYS A 160 -9.18 11.51 5.71
CA LYS A 160 -8.90 12.93 5.51
C LYS A 160 -7.50 13.26 6.04
N LEU A 161 -6.80 14.09 5.30
CA LEU A 161 -5.53 14.69 5.70
C LEU A 161 -5.84 16.08 6.25
N SER A 162 -5.51 16.30 7.48
CA SER A 162 -5.79 17.57 8.15
C SER A 162 -4.77 18.65 7.83
#